data_8b6deff0f045d3d6d3f0fe5fb474feaa
#
_entry.id   8b6deff0f045d3d6d3f0fe5fb474feaa
#
_cell.length_a   1.000
_cell.length_b   1.000
_cell.length_c   1.000
_cell.angle_alpha   90.00
_cell.angle_beta   90.00
_cell.angle_gamma   90.00
#
_symmetry.space_group_name_H-M   'P 1'
#
loop_
_entity.id
_entity.type
_entity.pdbx_description
1 polymer ?
#
loop_
_entity_poly.entity_id
_entity_poly.type
_entity_poly.pdbx_seq_one_letter_code
_entity_poly.pdbx_strand_id
1 'polypeptide(L)'
;TEDGIDLHASPGEGADVELWVFGSSAGPSAELAGRLGLPFGANYHVSPATTIDAVEAYRAAFRPSRVLREPYVVVSADAVVAEDDAAARELASTFGHWTHSIRSGHGAIPYPDPRRTPPLGEAERAAVEDRLITQFVGAPATVADRLDSLRKVTAADELVVTSVTHDHVDRLRSYELLAREWGLPRLLAA
;
A
#
# COMPACT_ATOMS: atom_id res chain seq x y z
N THR A 1 24.10 -6.02 -27.51
CA THR A 1 24.14 -4.56 -27.21
C THR A 1 24.57 -3.85 -28.50
N GLU A 2 23.94 -2.71 -28.86
CA GLU A 2 24.23 -1.99 -30.12
C GLU A 2 25.65 -1.47 -30.21
N ASP A 3 26.37 -1.34 -29.10
CA ASP A 3 27.75 -0.81 -29.05
C ASP A 3 28.83 -1.87 -28.81
N GLY A 4 28.51 -3.16 -28.87
CA GLY A 4 29.49 -4.25 -28.68
C GLY A 4 30.01 -4.37 -27.23
N ILE A 5 29.37 -3.70 -26.26
CA ILE A 5 29.67 -3.83 -24.82
C ILE A 5 28.84 -4.95 -24.25
N ASP A 6 29.50 -5.97 -23.72
CA ASP A 6 28.86 -7.08 -23.03
C ASP A 6 28.67 -6.70 -21.56
N LEU A 7 27.41 -6.49 -21.16
CA LEU A 7 27.05 -6.07 -19.80
C LEU A 7 26.53 -7.27 -19.01
N HIS A 8 27.21 -7.54 -17.91
CA HIS A 8 26.84 -8.60 -16.98
C HIS A 8 26.34 -8.00 -15.66
N ALA A 9 25.13 -8.37 -15.25
CA ALA A 9 24.54 -7.93 -13.97
C ALA A 9 24.96 -8.88 -12.83
N SER A 10 26.21 -8.80 -12.41
CA SER A 10 26.71 -9.63 -11.30
C SER A 10 26.31 -9.02 -9.95
N PRO A 11 25.74 -9.78 -9.00
CA PRO A 11 25.54 -11.24 -9.00
C PRO A 11 24.17 -11.68 -9.57
N GLY A 12 23.42 -10.83 -10.21
CA GLY A 12 22.03 -11.09 -10.64
C GLY A 12 21.89 -11.96 -11.88
N GLU A 13 22.98 -12.12 -12.68
CA GLU A 13 22.94 -12.92 -13.89
C GLU A 13 22.70 -14.41 -13.56
N GLY A 14 21.65 -14.97 -14.17
CA GLY A 14 21.24 -16.36 -13.91
C GLY A 14 20.46 -16.58 -12.62
N ALA A 15 20.20 -15.51 -11.84
CA ALA A 15 19.35 -15.61 -10.65
C ALA A 15 17.89 -15.83 -11.05
N ASP A 16 17.19 -16.69 -10.30
CA ASP A 16 15.74 -16.88 -10.42
C ASP A 16 15.03 -15.75 -9.67
N VAL A 17 14.79 -14.64 -10.37
CA VAL A 17 14.18 -13.42 -9.82
C VAL A 17 12.69 -13.42 -10.11
N GLU A 18 11.87 -13.27 -9.07
CA GLU A 18 10.44 -13.04 -9.22
C GLU A 18 10.19 -11.59 -9.63
N LEU A 19 9.50 -11.40 -10.76
CA LEU A 19 9.16 -10.09 -11.30
C LEU A 19 7.71 -9.72 -10.97
N TRP A 20 7.54 -8.55 -10.39
CA TRP A 20 6.25 -7.93 -10.10
C TRP A 20 6.10 -6.62 -10.85
N VAL A 21 4.89 -6.34 -11.32
CA VAL A 21 4.56 -5.03 -11.90
C VAL A 21 3.61 -4.29 -10.99
N PHE A 22 3.95 -3.04 -10.67
CA PHE A 22 3.12 -2.17 -9.84
C PHE A 22 2.47 -1.08 -10.67
N GLY A 23 1.22 -0.73 -10.35
CA GLY A 23 0.49 0.32 -11.02
C GLY A 23 -0.59 0.93 -10.14
N SER A 24 -1.01 2.15 -10.49
CA SER A 24 -2.02 2.91 -9.75
C SER A 24 -3.24 3.29 -10.58
N SER A 25 -3.31 2.85 -11.85
CA SER A 25 -4.43 3.17 -12.75
C SER A 25 -4.57 2.11 -13.84
N ALA A 26 -5.73 2.10 -14.51
CA ALA A 26 -5.97 1.33 -15.72
C ALA A 26 -5.11 1.88 -16.87
N GLY A 27 -3.91 1.38 -17.02
CA GLY A 27 -2.96 1.89 -18.01
C GLY A 27 -1.86 0.89 -18.37
N PRO A 28 -0.79 1.35 -19.02
CA PRO A 28 0.22 0.48 -19.61
C PRO A 28 0.83 -0.55 -18.65
N SER A 29 1.03 -0.19 -17.36
CA SER A 29 1.59 -1.11 -16.37
C SER A 29 0.66 -2.28 -16.06
N ALA A 30 -0.64 -2.02 -15.84
CA ALA A 30 -1.63 -3.06 -15.57
C ALA A 30 -1.80 -3.99 -16.78
N GLU A 31 -1.93 -3.41 -17.97
CA GLU A 31 -2.03 -4.18 -19.20
C GLU A 31 -0.77 -5.00 -19.50
N LEU A 32 0.43 -4.42 -19.26
CA LEU A 32 1.69 -5.10 -19.49
C LEU A 32 1.83 -6.31 -18.56
N ALA A 33 1.55 -6.13 -17.26
CA ALA A 33 1.54 -7.22 -16.30
C ALA A 33 0.62 -8.37 -16.76
N GLY A 34 -0.61 -8.02 -17.18
CA GLY A 34 -1.58 -8.99 -17.69
C GLY A 34 -1.08 -9.73 -18.93
N ARG A 35 -0.61 -9.01 -19.96
CA ARG A 35 -0.09 -9.63 -21.19
C ARG A 35 1.11 -10.54 -20.98
N LEU A 36 1.96 -10.21 -19.99
CA LEU A 36 3.13 -11.02 -19.66
C LEU A 36 2.82 -12.16 -18.67
N GLY A 37 1.60 -12.20 -18.11
CA GLY A 37 1.21 -13.20 -17.11
C GLY A 37 2.05 -13.10 -15.84
N LEU A 38 2.32 -11.85 -15.39
CA LEU A 38 3.08 -11.53 -14.17
C LEU A 38 2.13 -11.10 -13.05
N PRO A 39 2.54 -11.25 -11.76
CA PRO A 39 1.80 -10.70 -10.64
C PRO A 39 1.68 -9.18 -10.73
N PHE A 40 0.55 -8.63 -10.26
CA PHE A 40 0.26 -7.22 -10.30
C PHE A 40 -0.02 -6.65 -8.92
N GLY A 41 0.69 -5.57 -8.56
CA GLY A 41 0.47 -4.80 -7.34
C GLY A 41 -0.28 -3.50 -7.62
N ALA A 42 -1.50 -3.37 -7.11
CA ALA A 42 -2.30 -2.16 -7.21
C ALA A 42 -2.10 -1.26 -5.99
N ASN A 43 -1.73 0.00 -6.24
CA ASN A 43 -1.30 0.94 -5.20
C ASN A 43 -2.49 1.74 -4.62
N TYR A 44 -3.38 1.09 -3.86
CA TYR A 44 -4.52 1.76 -3.23
C TYR A 44 -4.08 2.89 -2.28
N HIS A 45 -3.02 2.68 -1.51
CA HIS A 45 -2.50 3.69 -0.59
C HIS A 45 -1.99 4.98 -1.28
N VAL A 46 -1.77 4.96 -2.59
CA VAL A 46 -1.37 6.13 -3.39
C VAL A 46 -2.55 6.70 -4.18
N SER A 47 -3.30 5.83 -4.85
CA SER A 47 -4.36 6.20 -5.79
C SER A 47 -5.61 5.35 -5.59
N PRO A 48 -6.33 5.55 -4.47
CA PRO A 48 -7.49 4.73 -4.13
C PRO A 48 -8.60 4.77 -5.17
N ALA A 49 -8.83 5.94 -5.80
CA ALA A 49 -9.91 6.15 -6.75
C ALA A 49 -9.79 5.31 -8.04
N THR A 50 -8.58 4.88 -8.40
CA THR A 50 -8.30 4.18 -9.66
C THR A 50 -7.89 2.72 -9.48
N THR A 51 -7.87 2.23 -8.25
CA THR A 51 -7.39 0.87 -7.93
C THR A 51 -8.25 -0.21 -8.57
N ILE A 52 -9.57 -0.08 -8.52
CA ILE A 52 -10.49 -1.07 -9.12
C ILE A 52 -10.26 -1.15 -10.62
N ASP A 53 -10.24 0.00 -11.29
CA ASP A 53 -10.02 0.07 -12.74
C ASP A 53 -8.66 -0.55 -13.13
N ALA A 54 -7.62 -0.32 -12.32
CA ALA A 54 -6.29 -0.91 -12.54
C ALA A 54 -6.32 -2.45 -12.44
N VAL A 55 -7.00 -2.98 -11.44
CA VAL A 55 -7.15 -4.44 -11.25
C VAL A 55 -7.99 -5.06 -12.38
N GLU A 56 -9.06 -4.39 -12.80
CA GLU A 56 -9.90 -4.84 -13.92
C GLU A 56 -9.12 -4.86 -15.23
N ALA A 57 -8.35 -3.79 -15.53
CA ALA A 57 -7.52 -3.72 -16.72
C ALA A 57 -6.44 -4.81 -16.75
N TYR A 58 -5.81 -5.09 -15.61
CA TYR A 58 -4.88 -6.20 -15.46
C TYR A 58 -5.53 -7.55 -15.79
N ARG A 59 -6.68 -7.84 -15.16
CA ARG A 59 -7.40 -9.10 -15.37
C ARG A 59 -7.90 -9.26 -16.80
N ALA A 60 -8.42 -8.20 -17.40
CA ALA A 60 -8.87 -8.21 -18.79
C ALA A 60 -7.74 -8.50 -19.79
N ALA A 61 -6.53 -8.02 -19.49
CA ALA A 61 -5.35 -8.22 -20.32
C ALA A 61 -4.63 -9.56 -20.03
N PHE A 62 -4.97 -10.26 -18.94
CA PHE A 62 -4.20 -11.41 -18.46
C PHE A 62 -4.14 -12.56 -19.47
N ARG A 63 -2.93 -13.08 -19.63
CA ARG A 63 -2.62 -14.28 -20.40
C ARG A 63 -1.77 -15.22 -19.55
N PRO A 64 -2.14 -16.50 -19.43
CA PRO A 64 -1.32 -17.47 -18.71
C PRO A 64 0.12 -17.51 -19.24
N SER A 65 1.07 -17.63 -18.33
CA SER A 65 2.49 -17.72 -18.60
C SER A 65 3.09 -18.95 -17.90
N ARG A 66 4.43 -19.05 -17.94
CA ARG A 66 5.16 -20.03 -17.11
C ARG A 66 5.17 -19.63 -15.63
N VAL A 67 4.93 -18.35 -15.30
CA VAL A 67 4.92 -17.82 -13.93
C VAL A 67 3.55 -18.02 -13.29
N LEU A 68 2.49 -17.59 -13.99
CA LEU A 68 1.12 -17.64 -13.46
C LEU A 68 0.17 -18.34 -14.45
N ARG A 69 -0.72 -19.17 -13.90
CA ARG A 69 -1.83 -19.78 -14.65
C ARG A 69 -3.10 -18.95 -14.60
N GLU A 70 -3.27 -18.19 -13.52
CA GLU A 70 -4.40 -17.31 -13.24
C GLU A 70 -3.89 -15.95 -12.78
N PRO A 71 -4.67 -14.86 -12.89
CA PRO A 71 -4.29 -13.55 -12.39
C PRO A 71 -3.97 -13.58 -10.89
N TYR A 72 -2.93 -12.90 -10.48
CA TYR A 72 -2.56 -12.74 -9.08
C TYR A 72 -2.42 -11.27 -8.74
N VAL A 73 -3.24 -10.79 -7.80
CA VAL A 73 -3.38 -9.38 -7.45
C VAL A 73 -3.03 -9.12 -6.00
N VAL A 74 -2.12 -8.20 -5.78
CA VAL A 74 -1.82 -7.64 -4.47
C VAL A 74 -2.33 -6.20 -4.41
N VAL A 75 -3.00 -5.82 -3.32
CA VAL A 75 -3.45 -4.45 -3.10
C VAL A 75 -2.78 -3.89 -1.85
N SER A 76 -2.15 -2.72 -1.98
CA SER A 76 -1.52 -2.04 -0.86
C SER A 76 -2.49 -1.12 -0.15
N ALA A 77 -2.36 -0.98 1.18
CA ALA A 77 -3.18 -0.11 2.00
C ALA A 77 -2.36 0.54 3.13
N ASP A 78 -2.71 1.78 3.51
CA ASP A 78 -2.18 2.42 4.71
C ASP A 78 -3.11 2.17 5.90
N ALA A 79 -2.59 1.63 7.00
CA ALA A 79 -3.38 1.40 8.20
C ALA A 79 -2.66 1.89 9.47
N VAL A 80 -3.43 2.46 10.39
CA VAL A 80 -2.99 2.78 11.75
C VAL A 80 -3.96 2.15 12.73
N VAL A 81 -3.46 1.18 13.50
CA VAL A 81 -4.25 0.41 14.46
C VAL A 81 -3.78 0.68 15.87
N ALA A 82 -4.70 0.97 16.77
CA ALA A 82 -4.43 1.10 18.20
C ALA A 82 -5.48 0.32 19.01
N GLU A 83 -5.40 0.37 20.34
CA GLU A 83 -6.31 -0.36 21.24
C GLU A 83 -7.77 0.03 21.02
N ASP A 84 -8.01 1.28 20.64
CA ASP A 84 -9.33 1.78 20.30
C ASP A 84 -9.28 2.82 19.17
N ASP A 85 -10.45 3.19 18.64
CA ASP A 85 -10.58 4.12 17.51
C ASP A 85 -10.10 5.54 17.85
N ALA A 86 -10.17 5.96 19.10
CA ALA A 86 -9.76 7.31 19.51
C ALA A 86 -8.23 7.41 19.51
N ALA A 87 -7.55 6.45 20.11
CA ALA A 87 -6.10 6.35 20.11
C ALA A 87 -5.53 6.23 18.68
N ALA A 88 -6.17 5.41 17.83
CA ALA A 88 -5.75 5.27 16.44
C ALA A 88 -5.88 6.59 15.66
N ARG A 89 -6.99 7.34 15.86
CA ARG A 89 -7.17 8.66 15.23
C ARG A 89 -6.15 9.68 15.71
N GLU A 90 -5.76 9.64 16.99
CA GLU A 90 -4.70 10.52 17.49
C GLU A 90 -3.36 10.22 16.80
N LEU A 91 -2.95 8.94 16.73
CA LEU A 91 -1.72 8.54 16.05
C LEU A 91 -1.70 8.93 14.56
N ALA A 92 -2.84 8.83 13.88
CA ALA A 92 -2.99 9.16 12.47
C ALA A 92 -3.21 10.65 12.19
N SER A 93 -3.40 11.49 13.21
CA SER A 93 -3.85 12.89 13.06
C SER A 93 -2.93 13.77 12.22
N THR A 94 -1.65 13.42 12.12
CA THR A 94 -0.64 14.16 11.35
C THR A 94 -0.37 13.62 9.96
N PHE A 95 -1.07 12.56 9.53
CA PHE A 95 -0.94 11.99 8.19
C PHE A 95 -1.21 13.01 7.09
N GLY A 96 -2.17 13.89 7.31
CA GLY A 96 -2.48 14.95 6.36
C GLY A 96 -1.33 15.93 6.13
N HIS A 97 -0.59 16.30 7.18
CA HIS A 97 0.59 17.16 7.05
C HIS A 97 1.67 16.53 6.19
N TRP A 98 1.94 15.25 6.43
CA TRP A 98 2.92 14.49 5.65
C TRP A 98 2.50 14.37 4.18
N THR A 99 1.24 14.04 3.93
CA THR A 99 0.68 13.94 2.58
C THR A 99 0.66 15.29 1.87
N HIS A 100 0.28 16.37 2.56
CA HIS A 100 0.27 17.73 2.01
C HIS A 100 1.67 18.19 1.60
N SER A 101 2.68 17.91 2.42
CA SER A 101 4.08 18.22 2.09
C SER A 101 4.53 17.56 0.77
N ILE A 102 4.18 16.30 0.57
CA ILE A 102 4.50 15.58 -0.67
C ILE A 102 3.77 16.20 -1.87
N ARG A 103 2.47 16.44 -1.74
CA ARG A 103 1.64 16.98 -2.83
C ARG A 103 1.98 18.40 -3.22
N SER A 104 2.42 19.21 -2.26
CA SER A 104 2.86 20.61 -2.51
C SER A 104 4.30 20.73 -3.04
N GLY A 105 4.97 19.60 -3.30
CA GLY A 105 6.30 19.58 -3.89
C GLY A 105 7.46 19.76 -2.89
N HIS A 106 7.17 19.80 -1.59
CA HIS A 106 8.20 19.89 -0.55
C HIS A 106 8.86 18.53 -0.25
N GLY A 107 8.31 17.45 -0.80
CA GLY A 107 8.78 16.09 -0.56
C GLY A 107 8.31 15.50 0.77
N ALA A 108 8.83 14.30 1.08
CA ALA A 108 8.53 13.64 2.33
C ALA A 108 9.31 14.30 3.47
N ILE A 109 8.57 14.82 4.45
CA ILE A 109 9.12 15.34 5.73
C ILE A 109 9.17 14.21 6.77
N PRO A 110 9.96 14.34 7.85
CA PRO A 110 9.81 13.49 9.01
C PRO A 110 8.35 13.49 9.47
N TYR A 111 7.79 12.31 9.78
CA TYR A 111 6.38 12.22 10.17
C TYR A 111 6.14 13.02 11.44
N PRO A 112 5.23 14.01 11.44
CA PRO A 112 5.12 14.95 12.56
C PRO A 112 4.56 14.30 13.83
N ASP A 113 5.01 14.77 15.00
CA ASP A 113 4.51 14.32 16.31
C ASP A 113 3.07 14.81 16.52
N PRO A 114 2.08 13.92 16.66
CA PRO A 114 0.68 14.29 16.84
C PRO A 114 0.43 15.13 18.10
N ARG A 115 1.26 14.98 19.14
CA ARG A 115 1.14 15.71 20.40
C ARG A 115 1.64 17.18 20.29
N ARG A 116 2.37 17.50 19.23
CA ARG A 116 3.04 18.81 19.05
C ARG A 116 2.63 19.54 17.79
N THR A 117 1.88 18.86 16.93
CA THR A 117 1.49 19.39 15.61
C THR A 117 0.04 19.87 15.67
N PRO A 118 -0.24 21.15 15.38
CA PRO A 118 -1.61 21.63 15.32
C PRO A 118 -2.38 20.97 14.17
N PRO A 119 -3.71 20.95 14.22
CA PRO A 119 -4.52 20.47 13.09
C PRO A 119 -4.20 21.23 11.80
N LEU A 120 -4.37 20.52 10.66
CA LEU A 120 -4.29 21.16 9.33
C LEU A 120 -5.29 22.31 9.19
N GLY A 121 -4.89 23.37 8.49
CA GLY A 121 -5.82 24.38 8.00
C GLY A 121 -6.86 23.79 7.05
N GLU A 122 -8.00 24.48 6.90
CA GLU A 122 -9.12 23.98 6.09
C GLU A 122 -8.70 23.73 4.62
N ALA A 123 -7.96 24.66 4.02
CA ALA A 123 -7.47 24.52 2.64
C ALA A 123 -6.49 23.36 2.46
N GLU A 124 -5.58 23.17 3.42
CA GLU A 124 -4.60 22.08 3.42
C GLU A 124 -5.30 20.72 3.58
N ARG A 125 -6.30 20.65 4.48
CA ARG A 125 -7.12 19.46 4.69
C ARG A 125 -7.88 19.08 3.43
N ALA A 126 -8.54 20.04 2.78
CA ALA A 126 -9.27 19.82 1.52
C ALA A 126 -8.34 19.27 0.41
N ALA A 127 -7.09 19.74 0.36
CA ALA A 127 -6.11 19.29 -0.63
C ALA A 127 -5.66 17.81 -0.46
N VAL A 128 -5.92 17.19 0.70
CA VAL A 128 -5.52 15.81 1.01
C VAL A 128 -6.67 14.93 1.47
N GLU A 129 -7.90 15.40 1.40
CA GLU A 129 -9.08 14.73 1.97
C GLU A 129 -9.28 13.32 1.42
N ASP A 130 -9.07 13.11 0.12
CA ASP A 130 -9.11 11.81 -0.53
C ASP A 130 -8.19 10.79 0.13
N ARG A 131 -7.02 11.23 0.62
CA ARG A 131 -6.07 10.38 1.33
C ARG A 131 -6.46 10.14 2.78
N LEU A 132 -7.03 11.15 3.44
CA LEU A 132 -7.50 11.03 4.82
C LEU A 132 -8.66 10.05 4.95
N ILE A 133 -9.63 10.07 4.03
CA ILE A 133 -10.80 9.19 4.08
C ILE A 133 -10.51 7.75 3.66
N THR A 134 -9.43 7.52 2.93
CA THR A 134 -9.05 6.19 2.43
C THR A 134 -8.02 5.47 3.30
N GLN A 135 -7.43 6.16 4.28
CA GLN A 135 -6.59 5.52 5.28
C GLN A 135 -7.44 4.63 6.23
N PHE A 136 -6.91 3.47 6.57
CA PHE A 136 -7.56 2.53 7.49
C PHE A 136 -7.10 2.84 8.91
N VAL A 137 -7.92 3.57 9.67
CA VAL A 137 -7.60 4.02 11.04
C VAL A 137 -8.66 3.53 11.98
N GLY A 138 -8.26 2.89 13.09
CA GLY A 138 -9.21 2.42 14.11
C GLY A 138 -8.69 1.29 15.00
N ALA A 139 -9.59 0.75 15.79
CA ALA A 139 -9.39 -0.47 16.57
C ALA A 139 -9.15 -1.67 15.64
N PRO A 140 -8.55 -2.77 16.14
CA PRO A 140 -8.19 -3.93 15.31
C PRO A 140 -9.36 -4.46 14.46
N ALA A 141 -10.51 -4.71 15.07
CA ALA A 141 -11.69 -5.21 14.35
C ALA A 141 -12.20 -4.22 13.30
N THR A 142 -12.25 -2.91 13.64
CA THR A 142 -12.68 -1.85 12.71
C THR A 142 -11.82 -1.84 11.45
N VAL A 143 -10.50 -1.94 11.62
CA VAL A 143 -9.56 -1.90 10.49
C VAL A 143 -9.60 -3.21 9.70
N ALA A 144 -9.65 -4.35 10.38
CA ALA A 144 -9.72 -5.67 9.74
C ALA A 144 -10.97 -5.79 8.85
N ASP A 145 -12.14 -5.39 9.32
CA ASP A 145 -13.40 -5.43 8.55
C ASP A 145 -13.33 -4.55 7.29
N ARG A 146 -12.73 -3.37 7.40
CA ARG A 146 -12.56 -2.45 6.27
C ARG A 146 -11.54 -2.97 5.25
N LEU A 147 -10.44 -3.56 5.70
CA LEU A 147 -9.45 -4.20 4.85
C LEU A 147 -10.01 -5.44 4.14
N ASP A 148 -10.80 -6.26 4.84
CA ASP A 148 -11.49 -7.39 4.21
C ASP A 148 -12.52 -6.94 3.16
N SER A 149 -13.18 -5.81 3.39
CA SER A 149 -14.05 -5.17 2.39
C SER A 149 -13.25 -4.73 1.14
N LEU A 150 -12.07 -4.12 1.33
CA LEU A 150 -11.17 -3.78 0.23
C LEU A 150 -10.74 -5.03 -0.54
N ARG A 151 -10.31 -6.08 0.17
CA ARG A 151 -9.92 -7.36 -0.41
C ARG A 151 -11.04 -7.96 -1.26
N LYS A 152 -12.27 -7.96 -0.73
CA LYS A 152 -13.44 -8.51 -1.43
C LYS A 152 -13.80 -7.71 -2.69
N VAL A 153 -13.83 -6.38 -2.61
CA VAL A 153 -14.23 -5.55 -3.75
C VAL A 153 -13.21 -5.55 -4.87
N THR A 154 -11.93 -5.69 -4.53
CA THR A 154 -10.85 -5.82 -5.52
C THR A 154 -10.61 -7.28 -5.92
N ALA A 155 -11.21 -8.24 -5.21
CA ALA A 155 -10.89 -9.67 -5.29
C ALA A 155 -9.37 -9.93 -5.22
N ALA A 156 -8.66 -9.18 -4.35
CA ALA A 156 -7.23 -9.33 -4.17
C ALA A 156 -6.88 -10.65 -3.50
N ASP A 157 -5.79 -11.25 -3.96
CA ASP A 157 -5.22 -12.47 -3.38
C ASP A 157 -4.49 -12.15 -2.08
N GLU A 158 -3.81 -10.98 -2.03
CA GLU A 158 -3.10 -10.49 -0.86
C GLU A 158 -3.33 -9.00 -0.62
N LEU A 159 -3.19 -8.58 0.65
CA LEU A 159 -3.05 -7.18 1.04
C LEU A 159 -1.66 -6.92 1.59
N VAL A 160 -1.01 -5.87 1.10
CA VAL A 160 0.23 -5.34 1.66
C VAL A 160 -0.09 -4.09 2.46
N VAL A 161 0.04 -4.19 3.79
CA VAL A 161 -0.31 -3.09 4.69
C VAL A 161 0.94 -2.36 5.13
N THR A 162 0.95 -1.03 4.94
CA THR A 162 1.92 -0.12 5.54
C THR A 162 1.30 0.59 6.75
N SER A 163 2.13 0.94 7.72
CA SER A 163 1.72 1.78 8.85
C SER A 163 2.73 2.89 9.04
N VAL A 164 2.26 4.13 9.05
CA VAL A 164 3.09 5.31 9.23
C VAL A 164 2.63 6.05 10.48
N THR A 165 3.50 6.10 11.50
CA THR A 165 3.29 6.80 12.77
C THR A 165 4.55 7.58 13.13
N HIS A 166 4.44 8.55 14.04
CA HIS A 166 5.59 9.30 14.52
C HIS A 166 6.57 8.39 15.28
N ASP A 167 6.09 7.70 16.28
CA ASP A 167 6.89 6.79 17.09
C ASP A 167 6.96 5.38 16.47
N HIS A 168 8.18 4.83 16.43
CA HIS A 168 8.41 3.47 15.92
C HIS A 168 7.68 2.40 16.74
N VAL A 169 7.56 2.62 18.07
CA VAL A 169 6.85 1.69 18.97
C VAL A 169 5.38 1.58 18.59
N ASP A 170 4.73 2.71 18.29
CA ASP A 170 3.33 2.74 17.87
C ASP A 170 3.14 2.04 16.52
N ARG A 171 4.10 2.18 15.61
CA ARG A 171 4.09 1.45 14.33
C ARG A 171 4.17 -0.06 14.52
N LEU A 172 5.10 -0.53 15.35
CA LEU A 172 5.20 -1.96 15.67
C LEU A 172 3.92 -2.46 16.32
N ARG A 173 3.37 -1.67 17.26
CA ARG A 173 2.12 -2.02 17.93
C ARG A 173 0.94 -2.10 16.97
N SER A 174 0.86 -1.19 16.00
CA SER A 174 -0.16 -1.22 14.95
C SER A 174 -0.11 -2.53 14.15
N TYR A 175 1.07 -2.96 13.73
CA TYR A 175 1.23 -4.24 13.04
C TYR A 175 0.88 -5.44 13.92
N GLU A 176 1.30 -5.46 15.19
CA GLU A 176 0.98 -6.55 16.11
C GLU A 176 -0.52 -6.72 16.33
N LEU A 177 -1.23 -5.60 16.54
CA LEU A 177 -2.66 -5.59 16.76
C LEU A 177 -3.41 -6.10 15.53
N LEU A 178 -3.05 -5.59 14.34
CA LEU A 178 -3.68 -6.01 13.10
C LEU A 178 -3.37 -7.47 12.77
N ALA A 179 -2.13 -7.91 12.90
CA ALA A 179 -1.74 -9.29 12.63
C ALA A 179 -2.48 -10.28 13.54
N ARG A 180 -2.65 -9.93 14.82
CA ARG A 180 -3.42 -10.75 15.77
C ARG A 180 -4.89 -10.85 15.39
N GLU A 181 -5.51 -9.72 15.03
CA GLU A 181 -6.91 -9.68 14.59
C GLU A 181 -7.13 -10.45 13.30
N TRP A 182 -6.17 -10.37 12.37
CA TRP A 182 -6.18 -11.09 11.10
C TRP A 182 -5.91 -12.60 11.25
N GLY A 183 -5.56 -13.05 12.46
CA GLY A 183 -5.27 -14.47 12.75
C GLY A 183 -3.90 -14.95 12.26
N LEU A 184 -2.98 -14.03 12.00
CA LEU A 184 -1.61 -14.42 11.63
C LEU A 184 -0.87 -15.00 12.84
N PRO A 185 -0.06 -16.06 12.64
CA PRO A 185 0.74 -16.63 13.71
C PRO A 185 1.76 -15.61 14.23
N ARG A 186 1.99 -15.60 15.55
CA ARG A 186 3.11 -14.84 16.10
C ARG A 186 4.41 -15.35 15.49
N LEU A 187 5.12 -14.49 14.79
CA LEU A 187 6.53 -14.73 14.51
C LEU A 187 7.25 -14.74 15.86
N LEU A 188 7.76 -15.88 16.27
CA LEU A 188 8.62 -15.97 17.44
C LEU A 188 9.81 -15.05 17.16
N ALA A 189 10.06 -14.09 18.06
CA ALA A 189 11.26 -13.27 18.01
C ALA A 189 12.47 -14.23 18.04
N ALA A 190 13.26 -14.15 16.97
CA ALA A 190 14.53 -14.87 16.89
C ALA A 190 15.57 -14.20 17.79
#